data_52d18dcc76cf88bbac786078fb83c424
#
_entry.id   52d18dcc76cf88bbac786078fb83c424
#
_cell.length_a   1.000
_cell.length_b   1.000
_cell.length_c   1.000
_cell.angle_alpha   90.00
_cell.angle_beta   90.00
_cell.angle_gamma   90.00
#
_symmetry.space_group_name_H-M   'P 1'
#
loop_
_entity.id
_entity.type
_entity.pdbx_description
1 polymer ?
#
loop_
_entity_poly.entity_id
_entity_poly.type
_entity_poly.pdbx_seq_one_letter_code
_entity_poly.pdbx_strand_id
1 'polypeptide(L)'
;MAEINFAVIGNPIEHSMSPEIHEYFASQCNLTNFSYKRILSERATFKDDIHSFFSKGGTGLNITIPFKFSAYSLCNRFDKTAKQCGSTNTLKIHEGEIVGYNTD
;
A
#
# COMPACT_ATOMS: atom_id res chain seq x y z
N MET A 1 -12.69 -18.20 -2.77
CA MET A 1 -11.35 -17.74 -2.39
C MET A 1 -11.36 -16.24 -2.15
N ALA A 2 -10.65 -15.80 -1.12
CA ALA A 2 -10.52 -14.38 -0.86
C ALA A 2 -9.74 -13.70 -2.00
N GLU A 3 -10.17 -12.51 -2.38
CA GLU A 3 -9.44 -11.71 -3.34
C GLU A 3 -8.19 -11.10 -2.71
N ILE A 4 -7.13 -10.99 -3.50
CA ILE A 4 -5.88 -10.36 -3.11
C ILE A 4 -5.83 -9.00 -3.80
N ASN A 5 -6.06 -7.94 -3.03
CA ASN A 5 -6.18 -6.58 -3.56
C ASN A 5 -5.02 -5.72 -3.06
N PHE A 6 -4.14 -5.34 -3.97
CA PHE A 6 -3.06 -4.42 -3.70
C PHE A 6 -3.24 -3.12 -4.48
N ALA A 7 -2.56 -2.09 -4.04
CA ALA A 7 -2.53 -0.82 -4.74
C ALA A 7 -1.23 -0.08 -4.45
N VAL A 8 -0.92 0.91 -5.28
CA VAL A 8 0.09 1.92 -4.99
C VAL A 8 -0.62 3.26 -4.87
N ILE A 9 -0.27 4.02 -3.83
CA ILE A 9 -0.87 5.32 -3.58
C ILE A 9 0.21 6.40 -3.60
N GLY A 10 -0.07 7.51 -4.26
CA GLY A 10 0.87 8.63 -4.38
C GLY A 10 0.28 9.78 -5.18
N ASN A 11 1.13 10.75 -5.48
CA ASN A 11 0.75 11.91 -6.29
C ASN A 11 2.03 12.57 -6.85
N PRO A 12 2.30 12.49 -8.15
CA PRO A 12 1.52 11.82 -9.19
C PRO A 12 1.61 10.29 -9.11
N ILE A 13 0.70 9.58 -9.76
CA ILE A 13 0.64 8.12 -9.68
C ILE A 13 0.47 7.44 -11.04
N GLU A 14 0.05 8.16 -12.06
CA GLU A 14 -0.28 7.58 -13.37
C GLU A 14 0.92 6.92 -14.07
N HIS A 15 2.13 7.28 -13.69
CA HIS A 15 3.34 6.72 -14.30
C HIS A 15 3.97 5.57 -13.51
N SER A 16 3.37 5.19 -12.38
CA SER A 16 3.87 4.04 -11.63
C SER A 16 3.73 2.76 -12.44
N MET A 17 4.80 1.99 -12.50
CA MET A 17 4.82 0.68 -13.18
C MET A 17 4.48 -0.46 -12.22
N SER A 18 4.24 -0.17 -10.94
CA SER A 18 3.98 -1.21 -9.94
C SER A 18 2.80 -2.11 -10.29
N PRO A 19 1.66 -1.59 -10.80
CA PRO A 19 0.55 -2.47 -11.16
C PRO A 19 0.93 -3.49 -12.23
N GLU A 20 1.58 -3.05 -13.31
CA GLU A 20 1.96 -3.94 -14.41
C GLU A 20 2.96 -5.00 -13.97
N ILE A 21 3.93 -4.60 -13.16
CA ILE A 21 4.97 -5.52 -12.68
C ILE A 21 4.36 -6.57 -11.75
N HIS A 22 3.53 -6.15 -10.81
CA HIS A 22 2.91 -7.08 -9.86
C HIS A 22 1.89 -8.00 -10.53
N GLU A 23 1.12 -7.49 -11.48
CA GLU A 23 0.18 -8.32 -12.23
C GLU A 23 0.90 -9.34 -13.09
N TYR A 24 2.03 -8.97 -13.68
CA TYR A 24 2.86 -9.92 -14.42
C TYR A 24 3.35 -11.04 -13.51
N PHE A 25 3.91 -10.72 -12.34
CA PHE A 25 4.37 -11.75 -11.40
C PHE A 25 3.22 -12.62 -10.89
N ALA A 26 2.05 -12.03 -10.64
CA ALA A 26 0.87 -12.78 -10.23
C ALA A 26 0.47 -13.80 -11.30
N SER A 27 0.51 -13.41 -12.58
CA SER A 27 0.19 -14.32 -13.67
C SER A 27 1.21 -15.46 -13.77
N GLN A 28 2.50 -15.17 -13.54
CA GLN A 28 3.53 -16.20 -13.53
C GLN A 28 3.34 -17.22 -12.40
N CYS A 29 2.72 -16.81 -11.29
CA CYS A 29 2.42 -17.66 -10.15
C CYS A 29 1.02 -18.26 -10.21
N ASN A 30 0.28 -18.04 -11.31
CA ASN A 30 -1.09 -18.52 -11.50
C ASN A 30 -2.09 -17.99 -10.45
N LEU A 31 -1.88 -16.76 -10.00
CA LEU A 31 -2.81 -16.09 -9.08
C LEU A 31 -3.91 -15.43 -9.91
N THR A 32 -5.12 -15.99 -9.85
CA THR A 32 -6.26 -15.50 -10.65
C THR A 32 -7.16 -14.52 -9.92
N ASN A 33 -7.01 -14.43 -8.59
CA ASN A 33 -7.80 -13.55 -7.73
C ASN A 33 -7.03 -12.30 -7.29
N PHE A 34 -6.02 -11.91 -8.05
CA PHE A 34 -5.12 -10.80 -7.73
C PHE A 34 -5.52 -9.54 -8.49
N SER A 35 -5.50 -8.41 -7.83
CA SER A 35 -5.63 -7.10 -8.48
C SER A 35 -4.63 -6.12 -7.89
N TYR A 36 -4.20 -5.17 -8.72
CA TYR A 36 -3.26 -4.12 -8.30
C TYR A 36 -3.69 -2.82 -8.97
N LYS A 37 -3.99 -1.81 -8.18
CA LYS A 37 -4.54 -0.53 -8.66
C LYS A 37 -3.61 0.63 -8.37
N ARG A 38 -3.84 1.74 -9.07
CA ARG A 38 -3.22 3.03 -8.75
C ARG A 38 -4.24 3.87 -8.01
N ILE A 39 -3.82 4.50 -6.92
CA ILE A 39 -4.67 5.42 -6.16
C ILE A 39 -4.00 6.79 -6.15
N LEU A 40 -4.64 7.76 -6.77
CA LEU A 40 -4.23 9.15 -6.66
C LEU A 40 -4.80 9.70 -5.36
N SER A 41 -3.95 10.29 -4.54
CA SER A 41 -4.39 10.85 -3.27
C SER A 41 -3.85 12.26 -3.09
N GLU A 42 -4.42 12.98 -2.15
CA GLU A 42 -3.96 14.31 -1.76
C GLU A 42 -3.72 14.33 -0.27
N ARG A 43 -2.93 15.30 0.20
CA ARG A 43 -2.60 15.39 1.61
C ARG A 43 -3.85 15.45 2.50
N ALA A 44 -4.87 16.19 2.05
CA ALA A 44 -6.10 16.37 2.83
C ALA A 44 -6.95 15.09 2.93
N THR A 45 -6.83 14.17 1.96
CA THR A 45 -7.65 12.97 1.89
C THR A 45 -6.87 11.69 2.13
N PHE A 46 -5.56 11.78 2.33
CA PHE A 46 -4.68 10.61 2.36
C PHE A 46 -5.12 9.60 3.42
N LYS A 47 -5.38 10.06 4.64
CA LYS A 47 -5.81 9.17 5.73
C LYS A 47 -7.11 8.45 5.39
N ASP A 48 -8.08 9.19 4.86
CA ASP A 48 -9.37 8.60 4.50
C ASP A 48 -9.25 7.62 3.34
N ASP A 49 -8.37 7.94 2.37
CA ASP A 49 -8.12 7.04 1.23
C ASP A 49 -7.51 5.72 1.69
N ILE A 50 -6.58 5.77 2.65
CA ILE A 50 -5.98 4.56 3.22
C ILE A 50 -7.04 3.71 3.93
N HIS A 51 -7.83 4.32 4.81
CA HIS A 51 -8.85 3.59 5.56
C HIS A 51 -9.93 3.03 4.63
N SER A 52 -10.33 3.80 3.62
CA SER A 52 -11.30 3.34 2.62
C SER A 52 -10.78 2.12 1.86
N PHE A 53 -9.50 2.13 1.45
CA PHE A 53 -8.91 1.01 0.74
C PHE A 53 -8.97 -0.28 1.57
N PHE A 54 -8.54 -0.23 2.82
CA PHE A 54 -8.53 -1.41 3.68
C PHE A 54 -9.95 -1.85 4.05
N SER A 55 -10.88 -0.93 4.28
CA SER A 55 -12.26 -1.29 4.64
C SER A 55 -13.02 -1.94 3.48
N LYS A 56 -12.57 -1.69 2.24
CA LYS A 56 -13.17 -2.30 1.04
C LYS A 56 -12.48 -3.61 0.64
N GLY A 57 -11.66 -4.17 1.51
CA GLY A 57 -11.04 -5.46 1.27
C GLY A 57 -9.61 -5.39 0.77
N GLY A 58 -8.95 -4.23 0.89
CA GLY A 58 -7.54 -4.11 0.53
C GLY A 58 -6.66 -5.01 1.39
N THR A 59 -5.68 -5.67 0.77
CA THR A 59 -4.77 -6.58 1.44
C THR A 59 -3.46 -5.88 1.81
N GLY A 60 -2.90 -5.11 0.88
CA GLY A 60 -1.65 -4.41 1.09
C GLY A 60 -1.55 -3.19 0.18
N LEU A 61 -0.69 -2.26 0.55
CA LEU A 61 -0.60 -0.97 -0.10
C LEU A 61 0.85 -0.52 -0.16
N ASN A 62 1.32 -0.19 -1.36
CA ASN A 62 2.62 0.44 -1.52
C ASN A 62 2.46 1.96 -1.50
N ILE A 63 3.39 2.64 -0.85
CA ILE A 63 3.35 4.09 -0.69
C ILE A 63 4.48 4.70 -1.50
N THR A 64 4.16 5.68 -2.33
CA THR A 64 5.17 6.45 -3.05
C THR A 64 5.05 7.93 -2.71
N ILE A 65 5.86 8.76 -3.35
CA ILE A 65 5.89 10.19 -3.05
C ILE A 65 4.50 10.82 -3.19
N PRO A 66 4.18 11.81 -2.34
CA PRO A 66 4.97 12.38 -1.25
C PRO A 66 4.59 11.82 0.13
N PHE A 67 4.04 10.63 0.23
CA PHE A 67 3.29 10.18 1.39
C PHE A 67 4.01 9.21 2.33
N LYS A 68 5.30 8.90 2.10
CA LYS A 68 6.00 7.89 2.92
C LYS A 68 6.07 8.26 4.41
N PHE A 69 6.26 9.55 4.72
CA PHE A 69 6.25 10.01 6.11
C PHE A 69 4.83 10.11 6.67
N SER A 70 3.88 10.55 5.86
CA SER A 70 2.48 10.62 6.28
C SER A 70 1.93 9.22 6.60
N ALA A 71 2.30 8.23 5.80
CA ALA A 71 1.89 6.84 6.02
C ALA A 71 2.43 6.31 7.35
N TYR A 72 3.66 6.69 7.72
CA TYR A 72 4.25 6.27 8.99
C TYR A 72 3.35 6.63 10.17
N SER A 73 2.80 7.85 10.18
CA SER A 73 1.96 8.31 11.28
C SER A 73 0.61 7.60 11.40
N LEU A 74 0.19 6.85 10.37
CA LEU A 74 -1.08 6.11 10.39
C LEU A 74 -0.92 4.68 10.91
N CYS A 75 0.30 4.20 11.10
CA CYS A 75 0.54 2.81 11.46
C CYS A 75 0.35 2.58 12.95
N ASN A 76 -0.18 1.41 13.29
CA ASN A 76 -0.26 0.96 14.68
C ASN A 76 1.04 0.29 15.10
N ARG A 77 1.72 -0.38 14.16
CA ARG A 77 2.99 -1.06 14.40
C ARG A 77 3.90 -0.90 13.20
N PHE A 78 5.19 -1.11 13.39
CA PHE A 78 6.22 -0.93 12.37
C PHE A 78 7.22 -2.07 12.38
N ASP A 79 7.81 -2.38 11.22
CA ASP A 79 9.01 -3.19 11.22
C ASP A 79 10.20 -2.33 11.69
N LYS A 80 11.34 -2.97 11.89
CA LYS A 80 12.53 -2.30 12.41
C LYS A 80 13.01 -1.17 11.51
N THR A 81 13.04 -1.40 10.21
CA THR A 81 13.51 -0.41 9.24
C THR A 81 12.58 0.80 9.16
N ALA A 82 11.28 0.58 9.14
CA ALA A 82 10.31 1.67 9.14
C ALA A 82 10.46 2.54 10.40
N LYS A 83 10.65 1.90 11.55
CA LYS A 83 10.82 2.60 12.81
C LYS A 83 12.10 3.44 12.84
N GLN A 84 13.19 2.92 12.31
CA GLN A 84 14.47 3.65 12.25
C GLN A 84 14.42 4.84 11.30
N CYS A 85 13.72 4.67 10.15
CA CYS A 85 13.65 5.72 9.13
C CYS A 85 12.55 6.74 9.38
N GLY A 86 11.56 6.42 10.21
CA GLY A 86 10.38 7.27 10.40
C GLY A 86 9.52 7.37 9.15
N SER A 87 9.60 6.39 8.26
CA SER A 87 8.84 6.37 7.01
C SER A 87 8.50 4.94 6.60
N THR A 88 7.41 4.78 5.84
CA THR A 88 6.98 3.48 5.33
C THR A 88 6.74 3.55 3.84
N ASN A 89 7.06 2.46 3.15
CA ASN A 89 6.72 2.31 1.73
C ASN A 89 5.71 1.19 1.50
N THR A 90 5.34 0.45 2.54
CA THR A 90 4.39 -0.64 2.44
C THR A 90 3.53 -0.69 3.69
N LEU A 91 2.23 -0.80 3.51
CA LEU A 91 1.27 -0.97 4.60
C LEU A 91 0.52 -2.28 4.39
N LYS A 92 0.28 -2.98 5.49
CA LYS A 92 -0.59 -4.17 5.50
C LYS A 92 -1.56 -4.08 6.65
N ILE A 93 -2.71 -4.73 6.49
CA ILE A 93 -3.67 -4.88 7.58
C ILE A 93 -3.44 -6.24 8.23
N HIS A 94 -3.39 -6.27 9.56
CA HIS A 94 -3.22 -7.50 10.32
C HIS A 94 -4.03 -7.39 11.61
N GLU A 95 -5.02 -8.26 11.76
CA GLU A 95 -5.91 -8.27 12.93
C GLU A 95 -6.50 -6.89 13.24
N GLY A 96 -6.93 -6.17 12.19
CA GLY A 96 -7.53 -4.84 12.32
C GLY A 96 -6.54 -3.70 12.51
N GLU A 97 -5.25 -4.00 12.59
CA GLU A 97 -4.21 -2.98 12.75
C GLU A 97 -3.44 -2.76 11.46
N ILE A 98 -2.99 -1.52 11.26
CA ILE A 98 -2.14 -1.16 10.13
C ILE A 98 -0.69 -1.33 10.55
N VAL A 99 0.04 -2.18 9.83
CA VAL A 99 1.46 -2.45 10.07
C VAL A 99 2.26 -1.85 8.92
N GLY A 100 3.27 -1.04 9.27
CA GLY A 100 4.11 -0.36 8.30
C GLY A 100 5.46 -1.03 8.14
N TYR A 101 5.94 -1.06 6.89
CA TYR A 101 7.22 -1.64 6.53
C TYR A 101 8.00 -0.64 5.69
N ASN A 102 9.31 -0.73 5.74
CA ASN A 102 10.18 0.02 4.85
C ASN A 102 11.21 -0.94 4.27
N THR A 103 11.15 -1.15 2.96
CA THR A 103 12.04 -2.04 2.22
C THR A 103 13.13 -1.29 1.46
N ASP A 104 13.16 0.02 1.56
CA ASP A 104 14.16 0.86 0.88
C ASP A 104 15.56 0.71 1.48
#